data_7c94ac6566421c42db8432f82b4bcb37
#
_entry.id   7c94ac6566421c42db8432f82b4bcb37
#
_cell.length_a   1.000
_cell.length_b   1.000
_cell.length_c   1.000
_cell.angle_alpha   90.00
_cell.angle_beta   90.00
_cell.angle_gamma   90.00
#
_symmetry.space_group_name_H-M   'P 1'
#
loop_
_entity.id
_entity.type
_entity.pdbx_description
1 polymer ?
#
loop_
_entity_poly.entity_id
_entity_poly.type
_entity_poly.pdbx_seq_one_letter_code
_entity_poly.pdbx_strand_id
1 'polypeptide(L)'
;KVHFVALNNVEYAGAGQQLEDGDRYRGYIHDDQLYWLERDLAQVPKDHLIVIASHIPLVSEADDGSGTEPATGPGTENFAALLKILEPFAHIYGIAGHDTSNSWKVEVDHDHGWHGQPWIAHTLAEVRGNGWQTGLADARGVNDALMQDGNPNGYYLLRFDDVQVTPEFKPFPFGADAHQHMRITLDPPLTQQTEGSINRGQLDNNTLVVVNLFDGGVRDKVWMSLNKGERQPMTYRVRTDPFMERLYESLQGTNNAIGRPTRSAHIWELALPDTLTPGVHRLEVYSEDEFGQHHHSAISFEVMP
;
A
#
# COMPACT_ATOMS: atom_id res chain seq x y z
N LYS A 1 -16.14 -22.42 2.08
CA LYS A 1 -16.66 -22.34 0.71
C LYS A 1 -15.75 -21.46 -0.16
N VAL A 2 -14.51 -21.87 -0.33
CA VAL A 2 -13.50 -21.06 -1.07
C VAL A 2 -12.96 -21.90 -2.21
N HIS A 3 -12.88 -21.31 -3.40
CA HIS A 3 -12.22 -21.89 -4.57
C HIS A 3 -11.04 -21.00 -4.96
N PHE A 4 -9.84 -21.56 -4.96
CA PHE A 4 -8.63 -20.83 -5.32
C PHE A 4 -8.25 -21.10 -6.77
N VAL A 5 -7.98 -20.03 -7.49
CA VAL A 5 -7.52 -20.05 -8.89
C VAL A 5 -6.19 -19.32 -8.96
N ALA A 6 -5.14 -19.98 -9.44
CA ALA A 6 -3.88 -19.34 -9.76
C ALA A 6 -3.75 -19.18 -11.28
N LEU A 7 -3.59 -17.94 -11.73
CA LEU A 7 -3.46 -17.60 -13.16
C LEU A 7 -2.02 -17.15 -13.48
N ASN A 8 -1.47 -17.69 -14.55
CA ASN A 8 -0.30 -17.09 -15.16
C ASN A 8 -0.76 -15.97 -16.11
N ASN A 9 -0.63 -14.74 -15.65
CA ASN A 9 -0.96 -13.56 -16.44
C ASN A 9 0.28 -12.78 -16.90
N VAL A 10 1.42 -13.45 -17.01
CA VAL A 10 2.65 -12.86 -17.55
C VAL A 10 2.90 -13.38 -18.96
N GLU A 11 2.65 -12.55 -19.96
CA GLU A 11 3.14 -12.80 -21.30
C GLU A 11 4.56 -12.23 -21.42
N TYR A 12 5.53 -13.10 -21.66
CA TYR A 12 6.95 -12.75 -21.69
C TYR A 12 7.57 -13.09 -23.06
N ALA A 13 8.17 -12.12 -23.70
CA ALA A 13 8.75 -12.26 -25.03
C ALA A 13 9.96 -13.22 -25.09
N GLY A 14 10.60 -13.48 -23.96
CA GLY A 14 11.85 -14.25 -23.89
C GLY A 14 13.08 -13.37 -23.67
N ALA A 15 14.18 -14.01 -23.28
CA ALA A 15 15.43 -13.29 -23.00
C ALA A 15 15.96 -12.58 -24.25
N GLY A 16 16.11 -11.26 -24.19
CA GLY A 16 16.61 -10.44 -25.28
C GLY A 16 15.63 -10.18 -26.42
N GLN A 17 14.37 -10.59 -26.24
CA GLN A 17 13.27 -10.34 -27.19
C GLN A 17 12.31 -9.27 -26.66
N GLN A 18 11.45 -8.77 -27.54
CA GLN A 18 10.39 -7.81 -27.22
C GLN A 18 9.08 -8.31 -27.83
N LEU A 19 7.96 -7.96 -27.19
CA LEU A 19 6.62 -8.11 -27.76
C LEU A 19 6.43 -7.13 -28.93
N GLU A 20 5.31 -7.25 -29.64
CA GLU A 20 5.04 -6.41 -30.83
C GLU A 20 4.97 -4.91 -30.49
N ASP A 21 4.58 -4.55 -29.27
CA ASP A 21 4.53 -3.19 -28.72
C ASP A 21 5.90 -2.65 -28.25
N GLY A 22 6.93 -3.50 -28.24
CA GLY A 22 8.27 -3.16 -27.81
C GLY A 22 8.58 -3.49 -26.36
N ASP A 23 7.60 -3.95 -25.58
CA ASP A 23 7.77 -4.34 -24.20
C ASP A 23 8.41 -5.73 -24.05
N ARG A 24 9.01 -6.01 -22.91
CA ARG A 24 9.58 -7.33 -22.61
C ARG A 24 8.53 -8.30 -22.08
N TYR A 25 7.53 -7.80 -21.41
CA TYR A 25 6.42 -8.55 -20.85
C TYR A 25 5.23 -7.62 -20.65
N ARG A 26 4.05 -8.21 -20.56
CA ARG A 26 2.81 -7.51 -20.18
C ARG A 26 1.89 -8.42 -19.36
N GLY A 27 0.88 -7.82 -18.75
CA GLY A 27 -0.18 -8.54 -18.09
C GLY A 27 -1.20 -9.06 -19.10
N TYR A 28 -1.22 -10.36 -19.35
CA TYR A 28 -2.15 -10.98 -20.31
C TYR A 28 -2.45 -12.43 -19.92
N ILE A 29 -3.72 -12.81 -19.90
CA ILE A 29 -4.17 -14.18 -19.67
C ILE A 29 -4.43 -14.84 -21.01
N HIS A 30 -3.69 -15.89 -21.37
CA HIS A 30 -3.85 -16.60 -22.63
C HIS A 30 -5.23 -17.26 -22.77
N ASP A 31 -5.73 -17.35 -23.99
CA ASP A 31 -7.07 -17.86 -24.29
C ASP A 31 -7.30 -19.29 -23.82
N ASP A 32 -6.30 -20.15 -23.89
CA ASP A 32 -6.37 -21.54 -23.38
C ASP A 32 -6.58 -21.56 -21.86
N GLN A 33 -5.98 -20.62 -21.14
CA GLN A 33 -6.16 -20.48 -19.70
C GLN A 33 -7.52 -19.90 -19.35
N LEU A 34 -8.04 -18.93 -20.10
CA LEU A 34 -9.42 -18.43 -19.95
C LEU A 34 -10.43 -19.55 -20.24
N TYR A 35 -10.22 -20.34 -21.29
CA TYR A 35 -11.07 -21.48 -21.60
C TYR A 35 -11.05 -22.55 -20.50
N TRP A 36 -9.86 -22.85 -19.96
CA TRP A 36 -9.73 -23.75 -18.81
C TRP A 36 -10.49 -23.22 -17.60
N LEU A 37 -10.32 -21.92 -17.27
CA LEU A 37 -10.96 -21.27 -16.13
C LEU A 37 -12.50 -21.32 -16.22
N GLU A 38 -13.06 -21.05 -17.40
CA GLU A 38 -14.52 -21.13 -17.63
C GLU A 38 -15.05 -22.53 -17.32
N ARG A 39 -14.34 -23.57 -17.73
CA ARG A 39 -14.72 -24.96 -17.48
C ARG A 39 -14.54 -25.39 -16.02
N ASP A 40 -13.51 -24.92 -15.37
CA ASP A 40 -13.24 -25.15 -13.95
C ASP A 40 -14.36 -24.51 -13.11
N LEU A 41 -14.62 -23.23 -13.33
CA LEU A 41 -15.65 -22.48 -12.61
C LEU A 41 -17.07 -22.94 -12.91
N ALA A 42 -17.31 -23.60 -14.04
CA ALA A 42 -18.62 -24.23 -14.32
C ALA A 42 -18.98 -25.32 -13.32
N GLN A 43 -18.02 -25.91 -12.65
CA GLN A 43 -18.20 -26.97 -11.63
C GLN A 43 -18.33 -26.41 -10.21
N VAL A 44 -18.06 -25.10 -10.01
CA VAL A 44 -18.05 -24.45 -8.69
C VAL A 44 -19.44 -23.88 -8.38
N PRO A 45 -20.00 -24.15 -7.18
CA PRO A 45 -21.25 -23.52 -6.74
C PRO A 45 -21.13 -22.00 -6.72
N LYS A 46 -22.17 -21.30 -7.16
CA LYS A 46 -22.13 -19.84 -7.36
C LYS A 46 -22.12 -19.03 -6.07
N ASP A 47 -22.39 -19.68 -4.94
CA ASP A 47 -22.30 -19.11 -3.58
C ASP A 47 -20.91 -19.27 -2.94
N HIS A 48 -19.92 -19.78 -3.69
CA HIS A 48 -18.53 -19.86 -3.21
C HIS A 48 -17.77 -18.57 -3.46
N LEU A 49 -16.82 -18.29 -2.58
CA LEU A 49 -15.80 -17.27 -2.80
C LEU A 49 -14.79 -17.76 -3.83
N ILE A 50 -14.57 -16.97 -4.87
CA ILE A 50 -13.52 -17.20 -5.87
C ILE A 50 -12.32 -16.31 -5.52
N VAL A 51 -11.19 -16.90 -5.17
CA VAL A 51 -9.95 -16.20 -4.95
C VAL A 51 -9.07 -16.34 -6.17
N ILE A 52 -8.80 -15.23 -6.84
CA ILE A 52 -7.92 -15.18 -8.01
C ILE A 52 -6.52 -14.73 -7.56
N ALA A 53 -5.53 -15.58 -7.77
CA ALA A 53 -4.12 -15.26 -7.54
C ALA A 53 -3.40 -15.09 -8.89
N SER A 54 -2.71 -13.98 -9.08
CA SER A 54 -1.92 -13.67 -10.27
C SER A 54 -0.59 -13.03 -9.90
N HIS A 55 0.35 -12.93 -10.84
CA HIS A 55 1.59 -12.19 -10.61
C HIS A 55 1.41 -10.70 -10.85
N ILE A 56 1.00 -10.30 -12.07
CA ILE A 56 0.69 -8.91 -12.39
C ILE A 56 -0.69 -8.58 -11.81
N PRO A 57 -0.90 -7.38 -11.25
CA PRO A 57 -2.21 -6.96 -10.79
C PRO A 57 -3.29 -7.13 -11.86
N LEU A 58 -4.48 -7.57 -11.45
CA LEU A 58 -5.62 -7.64 -12.36
C LEU A 58 -6.03 -6.23 -12.82
N VAL A 59 -6.07 -5.32 -11.85
CA VAL A 59 -6.26 -3.88 -12.03
C VAL A 59 -5.16 -3.19 -11.25
N SER A 60 -4.58 -2.13 -11.83
CA SER A 60 -3.58 -1.31 -11.18
C SER A 60 -4.05 0.14 -11.18
N GLU A 61 -3.90 0.81 -10.06
CA GLU A 61 -4.04 2.25 -9.99
C GLU A 61 -2.67 2.88 -10.26
N ALA A 62 -2.51 3.49 -11.44
CA ALA A 62 -1.31 4.24 -11.76
C ALA A 62 -1.47 5.70 -11.35
N ASP A 63 -0.41 6.35 -10.91
CA ASP A 63 -0.39 7.81 -10.73
C ASP A 63 -0.49 8.48 -12.11
N ASP A 64 -1.60 9.17 -12.37
CA ASP A 64 -1.81 9.94 -13.61
C ASP A 64 -1.07 11.29 -13.61
N GLY A 65 -0.35 11.60 -12.54
CA GLY A 65 0.35 12.86 -12.35
C GLY A 65 -0.55 14.06 -12.05
N SER A 66 -1.89 13.88 -11.99
CA SER A 66 -2.84 14.97 -11.74
C SER A 66 -2.88 15.44 -10.28
N GLY A 67 -2.44 14.60 -9.36
CA GLY A 67 -2.40 14.92 -7.94
C GLY A 67 -3.73 14.72 -7.19
N THR A 68 -4.80 14.32 -7.85
CA THR A 68 -6.14 14.27 -7.26
C THR A 68 -6.74 12.90 -7.14
N GLU A 69 -6.52 12.03 -8.13
CA GLU A 69 -7.01 10.65 -8.13
C GLU A 69 -5.94 9.72 -8.72
N PRO A 70 -5.81 8.50 -8.23
CA PRO A 70 -5.01 7.50 -8.91
C PRO A 70 -5.73 7.12 -10.22
N ALA A 71 -5.04 7.19 -11.35
CA ALA A 71 -5.57 6.64 -12.58
C ALA A 71 -5.57 5.11 -12.50
N THR A 72 -6.66 4.49 -12.92
CA THR A 72 -6.69 3.06 -13.17
C THR A 72 -5.77 2.75 -14.36
N GLY A 73 -4.60 2.20 -14.08
CA GLY A 73 -3.66 1.78 -15.10
C GLY A 73 -3.91 0.35 -15.57
N PRO A 74 -3.34 -0.05 -16.71
CA PRO A 74 -3.45 -1.42 -17.19
C PRO A 74 -2.67 -2.36 -16.27
N GLY A 75 -3.39 -3.15 -15.50
CA GLY A 75 -2.81 -4.32 -14.86
C GLY A 75 -2.73 -5.46 -15.88
N THR A 76 -3.83 -6.20 -16.02
CA THR A 76 -3.99 -7.26 -17.00
C THR A 76 -4.83 -6.76 -18.18
N GLU A 77 -4.24 -6.68 -19.39
CA GLU A 77 -4.85 -6.05 -20.57
C GLU A 77 -6.22 -6.65 -20.96
N ASN A 78 -6.37 -7.96 -20.87
CA ASN A 78 -7.61 -8.64 -21.19
C ASN A 78 -8.48 -8.93 -19.95
N PHE A 79 -8.41 -8.06 -18.95
CA PHE A 79 -9.19 -8.15 -17.71
C PHE A 79 -10.71 -8.28 -17.95
N ALA A 80 -11.24 -7.58 -18.96
CA ALA A 80 -12.64 -7.69 -19.33
C ALA A 80 -13.07 -9.11 -19.72
N ALA A 81 -12.17 -9.93 -20.28
CA ALA A 81 -12.46 -11.33 -20.58
C ALA A 81 -12.57 -12.17 -19.30
N LEU A 82 -11.72 -11.90 -18.31
CA LEU A 82 -11.80 -12.52 -16.98
C LEU A 82 -13.10 -12.14 -16.28
N LEU A 83 -13.52 -10.87 -16.30
CA LEU A 83 -14.76 -10.41 -15.68
C LEU A 83 -15.99 -11.16 -16.19
N LYS A 84 -16.09 -11.44 -17.51
CA LYS A 84 -17.20 -12.23 -18.09
C LYS A 84 -17.29 -13.65 -17.51
N ILE A 85 -16.14 -14.28 -17.24
CA ILE A 85 -16.10 -15.63 -16.67
C ILE A 85 -16.50 -15.59 -15.19
N LEU A 86 -16.17 -14.51 -14.48
CA LEU A 86 -16.47 -14.33 -13.07
C LEU A 86 -17.91 -13.84 -12.80
N GLU A 87 -18.59 -13.27 -13.80
CA GLU A 87 -19.94 -12.66 -13.68
C GLU A 87 -20.97 -13.52 -12.91
N PRO A 88 -20.99 -14.88 -13.02
CA PRO A 88 -21.92 -15.69 -12.27
C PRO A 88 -21.69 -15.76 -10.75
N PHE A 89 -20.58 -15.24 -10.23
CA PHE A 89 -20.19 -15.37 -8.84
C PHE A 89 -20.42 -14.06 -8.08
N ALA A 90 -20.99 -14.18 -6.86
CA ALA A 90 -21.26 -13.03 -6.01
C ALA A 90 -20.08 -12.62 -5.12
N HIS A 91 -19.13 -13.53 -4.90
CA HIS A 91 -18.03 -13.34 -3.97
C HIS A 91 -16.70 -13.59 -4.68
N ILE A 92 -15.89 -12.55 -4.81
CA ILE A 92 -14.60 -12.59 -5.50
C ILE A 92 -13.57 -11.82 -4.66
N TYR A 93 -12.33 -12.28 -4.66
CA TYR A 93 -11.19 -11.58 -4.09
C TYR A 93 -9.96 -11.82 -4.95
N GLY A 94 -9.31 -10.76 -5.41
CA GLY A 94 -8.08 -10.83 -6.19
C GLY A 94 -6.86 -10.59 -5.32
N ILE A 95 -5.78 -11.34 -5.55
CA ILE A 95 -4.46 -11.09 -4.96
C ILE A 95 -3.39 -11.10 -6.04
N ALA A 96 -2.53 -10.12 -6.01
CA ALA A 96 -1.39 -10.01 -6.93
C ALA A 96 -0.16 -9.42 -6.23
N GLY A 97 0.98 -9.50 -6.87
CA GLY A 97 2.23 -8.89 -6.47
C GLY A 97 2.75 -7.96 -7.56
N HIS A 98 3.99 -8.16 -7.99
CA HIS A 98 4.65 -7.50 -9.12
C HIS A 98 4.97 -6.02 -8.91
N ASP A 99 4.03 -5.21 -8.44
CA ASP A 99 4.29 -3.79 -8.20
C ASP A 99 5.22 -3.65 -6.99
N THR A 100 6.43 -3.15 -7.25
CA THR A 100 7.44 -2.90 -6.23
C THR A 100 7.41 -1.45 -5.74
N SER A 101 6.50 -0.65 -6.30
CA SER A 101 6.35 0.77 -6.01
C SER A 101 5.24 1.01 -4.99
N ASN A 102 4.07 0.42 -5.21
CA ASN A 102 2.88 0.61 -4.39
C ASN A 102 2.14 -0.71 -4.08
N SER A 103 1.57 -0.79 -2.89
CA SER A 103 0.49 -1.72 -2.60
C SER A 103 -0.86 -1.01 -2.73
N TRP A 104 -1.89 -1.71 -3.25
CA TRP A 104 -3.18 -1.13 -3.53
C TRP A 104 -4.33 -2.09 -3.24
N LYS A 105 -5.45 -1.52 -2.77
CA LYS A 105 -6.74 -2.22 -2.68
C LYS A 105 -7.75 -1.52 -3.59
N VAL A 106 -7.90 -2.03 -4.81
CA VAL A 106 -8.85 -1.50 -5.79
C VAL A 106 -10.20 -2.18 -5.61
N GLU A 107 -11.26 -1.40 -5.46
CA GLU A 107 -12.63 -1.90 -5.52
C GLU A 107 -13.06 -2.02 -6.98
N VAL A 108 -13.17 -3.25 -7.46
CA VAL A 108 -13.62 -3.53 -8.83
C VAL A 108 -15.14 -3.43 -8.88
N ASP A 109 -15.62 -2.43 -9.61
CA ASP A 109 -17.02 -2.06 -9.73
C ASP A 109 -17.43 -1.74 -11.19
N HIS A 110 -18.49 -0.96 -11.37
CA HIS A 110 -19.01 -0.60 -12.69
C HIS A 110 -18.03 0.24 -13.53
N ASP A 111 -17.16 1.02 -12.92
CA ASP A 111 -16.15 1.82 -13.62
C ASP A 111 -15.07 0.92 -14.25
N HIS A 112 -14.93 -0.29 -13.71
CA HIS A 112 -14.06 -1.35 -14.23
C HIS A 112 -14.79 -2.30 -15.20
N GLY A 113 -16.05 -2.03 -15.54
CA GLY A 113 -16.90 -2.89 -16.36
C GLY A 113 -17.49 -4.09 -15.61
N TRP A 114 -17.45 -4.08 -14.28
CA TRP A 114 -18.07 -5.09 -13.43
C TRP A 114 -19.53 -4.71 -13.10
N HIS A 115 -20.46 -5.65 -13.24
CA HIS A 115 -21.89 -5.39 -13.02
C HIS A 115 -22.48 -6.13 -11.80
N GLY A 116 -21.66 -6.91 -11.09
CA GLY A 116 -22.03 -7.61 -9.86
C GLY A 116 -21.79 -6.78 -8.60
N GLN A 117 -21.74 -7.46 -7.45
CA GLN A 117 -21.32 -6.82 -6.21
C GLN A 117 -19.84 -6.44 -6.31
N PRO A 118 -19.44 -5.21 -5.90
CA PRO A 118 -18.05 -4.82 -5.88
C PRO A 118 -17.17 -5.80 -5.09
N TRP A 119 -15.94 -5.98 -5.53
CA TRP A 119 -14.96 -6.86 -4.89
C TRP A 119 -13.56 -6.26 -4.92
N ILE A 120 -12.68 -6.75 -4.06
CA ILE A 120 -11.33 -6.19 -3.91
C ILE A 120 -10.32 -6.93 -4.78
N ALA A 121 -9.63 -6.20 -5.64
CA ALA A 121 -8.36 -6.59 -6.25
C ALA A 121 -7.22 -5.99 -5.42
N HIS A 122 -6.48 -6.85 -4.70
CA HIS A 122 -5.45 -6.46 -3.76
C HIS A 122 -4.05 -6.70 -4.35
N THR A 123 -3.34 -5.64 -4.68
CA THR A 123 -1.90 -5.68 -4.98
C THR A 123 -1.15 -5.65 -3.65
N LEU A 124 -0.57 -6.77 -3.29
CA LEU A 124 0.08 -6.97 -1.98
C LEU A 124 1.41 -6.22 -1.89
N ALA A 125 1.72 -5.70 -0.71
CA ALA A 125 3.05 -5.21 -0.40
C ALA A 125 4.08 -6.33 -0.53
N GLU A 126 5.26 -5.99 -1.03
CA GLU A 126 6.26 -6.97 -1.40
C GLU A 126 7.06 -7.56 -0.21
N VAL A 127 7.51 -8.79 -0.40
CA VAL A 127 8.65 -9.38 0.31
C VAL A 127 9.82 -9.40 -0.67
N ARG A 128 10.69 -8.40 -0.63
CA ARG A 128 11.67 -8.16 -1.67
C ARG A 128 13.03 -8.80 -1.38
N GLY A 129 13.36 -9.86 -2.11
CA GLY A 129 14.64 -10.54 -1.96
C GLY A 129 15.84 -9.75 -2.51
N ASN A 130 15.68 -9.04 -3.62
CA ASN A 130 16.76 -8.31 -4.30
C ASN A 130 16.87 -6.83 -3.92
N GLY A 131 15.91 -6.27 -3.22
CA GLY A 131 15.91 -4.88 -2.73
C GLY A 131 16.68 -4.66 -1.44
N TRP A 132 17.10 -5.74 -0.77
CA TRP A 132 17.85 -5.71 0.49
C TRP A 132 19.29 -5.15 0.37
N GLN A 133 19.68 -4.66 -0.79
CA GLN A 133 20.99 -4.05 -1.04
C GLN A 133 20.99 -2.53 -0.89
N THR A 134 19.81 -1.93 -0.73
CA THR A 134 19.62 -0.46 -0.70
C THR A 134 18.86 -0.05 0.56
N GLY A 135 18.81 1.23 0.85
CA GLY A 135 18.19 1.77 2.05
C GLY A 135 19.11 1.73 3.29
N LEU A 136 18.54 2.03 4.43
CA LEU A 136 19.27 2.04 5.70
C LEU A 136 19.38 0.60 6.25
N ALA A 137 20.52 0.28 6.83
CA ALA A 137 20.72 -0.99 7.51
C ALA A 137 20.20 -0.92 8.96
N ASP A 138 19.52 -1.97 9.40
CA ASP A 138 19.15 -2.16 10.81
C ASP A 138 20.37 -2.56 11.67
N ALA A 139 20.16 -2.77 12.97
CA ALA A 139 21.22 -3.18 13.91
C ALA A 139 21.87 -4.53 13.57
N ARG A 140 21.27 -5.34 12.69
CA ARG A 140 21.78 -6.62 12.21
C ARG A 140 22.57 -6.46 10.90
N GLY A 141 22.61 -5.24 10.33
CA GLY A 141 23.18 -4.97 9.02
C GLY A 141 22.28 -5.38 7.85
N VAL A 142 20.98 -5.60 8.08
CA VAL A 142 19.98 -5.89 7.05
C VAL A 142 19.34 -4.57 6.62
N ASN A 143 19.35 -4.31 5.31
CA ASN A 143 18.76 -3.10 4.77
C ASN A 143 17.23 -3.14 4.80
N ASP A 144 16.60 -2.00 4.97
CA ASP A 144 15.14 -1.91 5.16
C ASP A 144 14.31 -2.20 3.90
N ALA A 145 14.87 -2.10 2.72
CA ALA A 145 14.23 -2.41 1.43
C ALA A 145 12.74 -1.97 1.34
N LEU A 146 12.49 -0.68 1.62
CA LEU A 146 11.15 -0.09 1.55
C LEU A 146 10.64 -0.03 0.11
N MET A 147 9.32 -0.20 -0.07
CA MET A 147 8.65 0.15 -1.33
C MET A 147 8.72 1.65 -1.59
N GLN A 148 8.50 2.08 -2.82
CA GLN A 148 8.63 3.50 -3.18
C GLN A 148 7.51 4.37 -2.58
N ASP A 149 6.37 3.79 -2.22
CA ASP A 149 5.27 4.41 -1.47
C ASP A 149 5.55 4.54 0.05
N GLY A 150 6.67 3.98 0.50
CA GLY A 150 7.08 3.97 1.90
C GLY A 150 6.56 2.79 2.71
N ASN A 151 5.84 1.86 2.09
CA ASN A 151 5.41 0.64 2.77
C ASN A 151 6.64 -0.22 3.09
N PRO A 152 6.76 -0.79 4.30
CA PRO A 152 7.84 -1.72 4.62
C PRO A 152 7.60 -3.08 3.97
N ASN A 153 8.66 -3.86 3.84
CA ASN A 153 8.52 -5.28 3.56
C ASN A 153 7.70 -5.98 4.64
N GLY A 154 6.96 -6.98 4.25
CA GLY A 154 6.11 -7.72 5.16
C GLY A 154 5.53 -8.97 4.52
N TYR A 155 4.56 -9.55 5.17
CA TYR A 155 3.77 -10.65 4.65
C TYR A 155 2.32 -10.53 5.10
N TYR A 156 1.43 -11.29 4.48
CA TYR A 156 0.02 -11.29 4.82
C TYR A 156 -0.43 -12.60 5.43
N LEU A 157 -1.32 -12.50 6.40
CA LEU A 157 -2.17 -13.59 6.85
C LEU A 157 -3.57 -13.36 6.27
N LEU A 158 -3.95 -14.15 5.30
CA LEU A 158 -5.30 -14.11 4.73
C LEU A 158 -6.18 -15.10 5.48
N ARG A 159 -7.17 -14.60 6.18
CA ARG A 159 -8.18 -15.43 6.85
C ARG A 159 -9.41 -15.52 5.97
N PHE A 160 -9.88 -16.74 5.75
CA PHE A 160 -11.09 -17.03 5.02
C PHE A 160 -12.13 -17.63 5.99
N ASP A 161 -13.26 -16.94 6.12
CA ASP A 161 -14.41 -17.40 6.90
C ASP A 161 -15.66 -17.42 5.99
N ASP A 162 -16.03 -18.59 5.53
CA ASP A 162 -17.04 -18.82 4.48
C ASP A 162 -16.68 -18.03 3.20
N VAL A 163 -17.34 -16.91 2.94
CA VAL A 163 -17.10 -16.03 1.77
C VAL A 163 -16.42 -14.71 2.16
N GLN A 164 -16.08 -14.54 3.43
CA GLN A 164 -15.40 -13.34 3.92
C GLN A 164 -13.87 -13.52 3.85
N VAL A 165 -13.18 -12.49 3.43
CA VAL A 165 -11.72 -12.43 3.42
C VAL A 165 -11.28 -11.31 4.35
N THR A 166 -10.36 -11.63 5.26
CA THR A 166 -9.71 -10.63 6.12
C THR A 166 -8.20 -10.73 5.92
N PRO A 167 -7.60 -9.84 5.15
CA PRO A 167 -6.15 -9.72 5.05
C PRO A 167 -5.60 -9.04 6.30
N GLU A 168 -4.48 -9.52 6.81
CA GLU A 168 -3.73 -8.88 7.88
C GLU A 168 -2.29 -8.72 7.41
N PHE A 169 -1.86 -7.49 7.17
CA PHE A 169 -0.48 -7.16 6.85
C PHE A 169 0.40 -7.26 8.08
N LYS A 170 1.52 -7.94 7.98
CA LYS A 170 2.53 -8.09 9.02
C LYS A 170 3.83 -7.44 8.54
N PRO A 171 4.05 -6.15 8.84
CA PRO A 171 5.29 -5.48 8.47
C PRO A 171 6.47 -6.12 9.19
N PHE A 172 7.60 -6.20 8.53
CA PHE A 172 8.85 -6.58 9.18
C PHE A 172 9.26 -5.47 10.16
N PRO A 173 9.90 -5.85 11.28
CA PRO A 173 10.32 -4.89 12.28
C PRO A 173 11.19 -3.79 11.67
N PHE A 174 10.73 -2.55 11.81
CA PHE A 174 11.49 -1.36 11.48
C PHE A 174 12.09 -0.82 12.79
N GLY A 175 13.39 -0.99 12.99
CA GLY A 175 14.03 -0.57 14.23
C GLY A 175 13.58 -1.37 15.46
N ALA A 176 13.32 -0.69 16.57
CA ALA A 176 12.97 -1.32 17.86
C ALA A 176 11.49 -1.75 17.96
N ASP A 177 10.60 -1.26 17.09
CA ASP A 177 9.16 -1.43 17.20
C ASP A 177 8.61 -2.49 16.21
N ALA A 178 8.69 -3.75 16.63
CA ALA A 178 8.28 -4.93 15.84
C ALA A 178 6.78 -5.02 15.48
N HIS A 179 5.96 -4.04 15.84
CA HIS A 179 4.50 -4.05 15.64
C HIS A 179 3.97 -2.73 15.08
N GLN A 180 4.82 -1.95 14.45
CA GLN A 180 4.42 -0.65 13.94
C GLN A 180 3.71 -0.80 12.59
N HIS A 181 2.40 -0.56 12.57
CA HIS A 181 1.57 -0.60 11.36
C HIS A 181 1.47 0.75 10.65
N MET A 182 2.15 1.78 11.13
CA MET A 182 2.16 3.11 10.52
C MET A 182 3.43 3.87 10.84
N ARG A 183 3.77 4.81 9.98
CA ARG A 183 4.80 5.82 10.24
C ARG A 183 4.16 7.18 10.43
N ILE A 184 4.52 7.88 11.48
CA ILE A 184 4.05 9.24 11.77
C ILE A 184 5.22 10.20 11.52
N THR A 185 4.98 11.18 10.67
CA THR A 185 5.99 12.15 10.22
C THR A 185 5.45 13.57 10.40
N LEU A 186 6.30 14.51 10.85
CA LEU A 186 6.00 15.93 10.81
C LEU A 186 6.55 16.53 9.50
N ASP A 187 5.74 17.34 8.80
CA ASP A 187 6.06 17.92 7.49
C ASP A 187 5.61 19.40 7.42
N PRO A 188 6.52 20.38 7.35
CA PRO A 188 7.97 20.22 7.44
C PRO A 188 8.43 19.65 8.79
N PRO A 189 9.60 19.00 8.86
CA PRO A 189 10.17 18.55 10.13
C PRO A 189 10.49 19.75 11.02
N LEU A 190 10.45 19.55 12.34
CA LEU A 190 10.91 20.57 13.27
C LEU A 190 12.39 20.89 13.02
N THR A 191 12.73 22.17 13.05
CA THR A 191 13.98 22.73 12.53
C THR A 191 15.28 22.30 13.25
N GLN A 192 15.18 21.59 14.38
CA GLN A 192 16.33 20.99 15.06
C GLN A 192 16.04 19.52 15.35
N GLN A 193 16.61 18.63 14.55
CA GLN A 193 16.68 17.22 14.90
C GLN A 193 17.91 17.00 15.79
N THR A 194 17.70 16.62 17.03
CA THR A 194 18.78 16.05 17.86
C THR A 194 18.83 14.54 17.65
N GLU A 195 20.04 13.96 17.64
CA GLU A 195 20.21 12.52 17.69
C GLU A 195 19.48 11.96 18.92
N GLY A 196 18.42 11.18 18.68
CA GLY A 196 17.57 10.63 19.72
C GLY A 196 16.08 10.75 19.36
N SER A 197 15.25 10.06 20.07
CA SER A 197 13.84 9.75 19.76
C SER A 197 12.86 10.95 19.80
N ILE A 198 13.29 12.20 19.90
CA ILE A 198 12.39 13.36 19.98
C ILE A 198 12.73 14.37 18.88
N ASN A 199 11.80 14.60 17.96
CA ASN A 199 11.83 15.74 17.06
C ASN A 199 11.72 17.02 17.88
N ARG A 200 12.67 17.95 17.74
CA ARG A 200 12.73 19.19 18.49
C ARG A 200 12.89 20.37 17.54
N GLY A 201 12.20 21.48 17.78
CA GLY A 201 12.38 22.71 17.01
C GLY A 201 11.19 23.66 17.12
N GLN A 202 11.22 24.72 16.32
CA GLN A 202 10.09 25.63 16.19
C GLN A 202 9.05 25.04 15.25
N LEU A 203 7.77 25.21 15.57
CA LEU A 203 6.66 24.90 14.68
C LEU A 203 6.63 25.92 13.55
N ASP A 204 6.54 25.42 12.33
CA ASP A 204 6.02 26.20 11.20
C ASP A 204 4.50 26.21 11.27
N ASN A 205 3.86 27.33 11.00
CA ASN A 205 2.39 27.50 11.02
C ASN A 205 1.65 26.58 10.03
N ASN A 206 2.39 25.85 9.20
CA ASN A 206 1.85 24.90 8.23
C ASN A 206 2.29 23.44 8.50
N THR A 207 2.84 23.16 9.68
CA THR A 207 3.31 21.79 9.98
C THR A 207 2.14 20.81 9.98
N LEU A 208 2.23 19.82 9.09
CA LEU A 208 1.29 18.72 9.00
C LEU A 208 1.80 17.53 9.81
N VAL A 209 0.88 16.83 10.42
CA VAL A 209 1.08 15.43 10.82
C VAL A 209 0.73 14.59 9.61
N VAL A 210 1.69 13.86 9.08
CA VAL A 210 1.51 12.94 7.96
C VAL A 210 1.68 11.51 8.46
N VAL A 211 0.68 10.69 8.18
CA VAL A 211 0.65 9.27 8.57
C VAL A 211 0.69 8.42 7.31
N ASN A 212 1.70 7.58 7.19
CA ASN A 212 1.70 6.47 6.24
C ASN A 212 1.18 5.23 7.01
N LEU A 213 -0.07 4.86 6.78
CA LEU A 213 -0.69 3.65 7.33
C LEU A 213 -0.36 2.48 6.40
N PHE A 214 0.55 1.61 6.82
CA PHE A 214 1.06 0.54 5.97
C PHE A 214 -0.06 -0.37 5.48
N ASP A 215 -0.10 -0.61 4.18
CA ASP A 215 -1.17 -1.33 3.48
C ASP A 215 -2.57 -0.70 3.69
N GLY A 216 -2.64 0.56 4.08
CA GLY A 216 -3.90 1.29 4.21
C GLY A 216 -4.53 1.61 2.85
N GLY A 217 -5.76 2.11 2.86
CA GLY A 217 -6.48 2.48 1.65
C GLY A 217 -7.58 3.51 1.92
N VAL A 218 -8.18 4.06 0.88
CA VAL A 218 -9.16 5.14 0.96
C VAL A 218 -10.39 4.82 1.84
N ARG A 219 -10.68 3.53 2.07
CA ARG A 219 -11.81 3.09 2.90
C ARG A 219 -11.48 2.98 4.39
N ASP A 220 -10.20 3.15 4.76
CA ASP A 220 -9.78 3.15 6.15
C ASP A 220 -10.06 4.50 6.82
N LYS A 221 -10.11 4.51 8.14
CA LYS A 221 -10.32 5.71 8.95
C LYS A 221 -9.13 5.94 9.84
N VAL A 222 -8.64 7.16 9.89
CA VAL A 222 -7.49 7.54 10.72
C VAL A 222 -7.83 8.77 11.55
N TRP A 223 -7.45 8.75 12.81
CA TRP A 223 -7.63 9.86 13.75
C TRP A 223 -6.33 10.16 14.47
N MET A 224 -6.11 11.42 14.80
CA MET A 224 -5.06 11.80 15.73
C MET A 224 -5.62 12.40 17.03
N SER A 225 -4.87 12.24 18.10
CA SER A 225 -5.09 12.90 19.40
C SER A 225 -3.78 13.53 19.87
N LEU A 226 -3.83 14.79 20.28
CA LEU A 226 -2.70 15.52 20.79
C LEU A 226 -2.85 15.71 22.30
N ASN A 227 -1.80 15.34 23.08
CA ASN A 227 -1.76 15.47 24.53
C ASN A 227 -2.99 14.87 25.25
N LYS A 228 -3.47 13.71 24.76
CA LYS A 228 -4.69 13.04 25.26
C LYS A 228 -5.97 13.85 25.07
N GLY A 229 -5.97 14.82 24.14
CA GLY A 229 -7.16 15.55 23.74
C GLY A 229 -8.14 14.69 22.95
N GLU A 230 -9.19 15.31 22.44
CA GLU A 230 -10.18 14.66 21.57
C GLU A 230 -9.54 14.13 20.28
N ARG A 231 -10.01 12.97 19.81
CA ARG A 231 -9.60 12.41 18.53
C ARG A 231 -10.17 13.23 17.39
N GLN A 232 -9.31 13.69 16.50
CA GLN A 232 -9.66 14.45 15.31
C GLN A 232 -9.46 13.57 14.07
N PRO A 233 -10.43 13.49 13.14
CA PRO A 233 -10.28 12.73 11.92
C PRO A 233 -9.20 13.36 11.03
N MET A 234 -8.35 12.52 10.46
CA MET A 234 -7.36 12.92 9.48
C MET A 234 -7.92 12.80 8.06
N THR A 235 -7.35 13.56 7.13
CA THR A 235 -7.79 13.59 5.73
C THR A 235 -6.91 12.66 4.89
N TYR A 236 -7.54 11.74 4.16
CA TYR A 236 -6.86 10.89 3.18
C TYR A 236 -6.28 11.70 2.03
N ARG A 237 -5.07 11.33 1.58
CA ARG A 237 -4.39 11.95 0.44
C ARG A 237 -3.60 10.92 -0.35
N VAL A 238 -3.56 11.09 -1.65
CA VAL A 238 -2.59 10.39 -2.51
C VAL A 238 -1.43 11.35 -2.76
N ARG A 239 -0.34 11.16 -2.02
CA ARG A 239 0.87 12.00 -2.10
C ARG A 239 2.11 11.19 -1.72
N THR A 240 3.29 11.69 -2.08
CA THR A 240 4.55 11.10 -1.63
C THR A 240 4.69 11.21 -0.11
N ASP A 241 5.18 10.13 0.51
CA ASP A 241 5.54 10.14 1.94
C ASP A 241 6.75 11.05 2.18
N PRO A 242 6.64 12.10 2.99
CA PRO A 242 7.75 13.02 3.24
C PRO A 242 8.95 12.36 3.94
N PHE A 243 8.75 11.22 4.61
CA PHE A 243 9.88 10.41 5.10
C PHE A 243 10.67 9.83 3.93
N MET A 244 9.97 9.29 2.93
CA MET A 244 10.61 8.70 1.75
C MET A 244 11.34 9.74 0.91
N GLU A 245 10.79 10.95 0.77
CA GLU A 245 11.45 12.05 0.06
C GLU A 245 12.78 12.39 0.74
N ARG A 246 12.79 12.60 2.06
CA ARG A 246 14.00 12.88 2.83
C ARG A 246 15.00 11.73 2.80
N LEU A 247 14.54 10.50 2.91
CA LEU A 247 15.38 9.31 2.82
C LEU A 247 16.05 9.23 1.43
N TYR A 248 15.27 9.42 0.36
CA TYR A 248 15.78 9.46 -0.99
C TYR A 248 16.87 10.51 -1.16
N GLU A 249 16.61 11.75 -0.73
CA GLU A 249 17.58 12.85 -0.82
C GLU A 249 18.86 12.54 -0.03
N SER A 250 18.73 11.99 1.17
CA SER A 250 19.86 11.67 2.05
C SER A 250 20.77 10.56 1.52
N LEU A 251 20.23 9.64 0.72
CA LEU A 251 20.95 8.47 0.21
C LEU A 251 21.50 8.66 -1.21
N GLN A 252 21.16 9.77 -1.88
CA GLN A 252 21.68 10.03 -3.23
C GLN A 252 23.21 10.11 -3.26
N GLY A 253 23.80 9.44 -4.28
CA GLY A 253 25.25 9.36 -4.41
C GLY A 253 25.95 8.39 -3.45
N THR A 254 25.20 7.66 -2.64
CA THR A 254 25.72 6.59 -1.78
C THR A 254 25.51 5.20 -2.40
N ASN A 255 26.19 4.18 -1.87
CA ASN A 255 25.97 2.79 -2.27
C ASN A 255 24.59 2.25 -1.85
N ASN A 256 23.88 2.96 -0.97
CA ASN A 256 22.58 2.61 -0.44
C ASN A 256 21.43 3.39 -1.12
N ALA A 257 21.71 4.08 -2.24
CA ALA A 257 20.71 4.86 -2.96
C ALA A 257 19.46 4.02 -3.27
N ILE A 258 18.29 4.57 -2.94
CA ILE A 258 16.98 3.98 -3.23
C ILE A 258 16.38 4.57 -4.51
N GLY A 259 15.37 3.91 -5.06
CA GLY A 259 14.57 4.47 -6.15
C GLY A 259 13.82 5.73 -5.73
N ARG A 260 13.44 6.55 -6.72
CA ARG A 260 12.65 7.77 -6.46
C ARG A 260 11.30 7.38 -5.84
N PRO A 261 10.87 8.02 -4.75
CA PRO A 261 9.57 7.76 -4.15
C PRO A 261 8.43 8.05 -5.13
N THR A 262 7.38 7.25 -5.03
CA THR A 262 6.12 7.45 -5.74
C THR A 262 5.06 8.01 -4.82
N ARG A 263 3.93 8.44 -5.39
CA ARG A 263 2.77 8.82 -4.59
C ARG A 263 2.19 7.57 -3.95
N SER A 264 1.92 7.69 -2.66
CA SER A 264 1.42 6.60 -1.81
C SER A 264 -0.10 6.69 -1.66
N ALA A 265 -0.78 5.54 -1.75
CA ALA A 265 -2.20 5.38 -1.42
C ALA A 265 -2.47 5.22 0.08
N HIS A 266 -1.46 5.40 0.91
CA HIS A 266 -1.50 5.06 2.35
C HIS A 266 -1.37 6.29 3.25
N ILE A 267 -1.61 7.51 2.74
CA ILE A 267 -1.32 8.76 3.44
C ILE A 267 -2.59 9.39 4.00
N TRP A 268 -2.51 9.79 5.24
CA TRP A 268 -3.45 10.69 5.91
C TRP A 268 -2.70 11.88 6.49
N GLU A 269 -3.34 13.06 6.49
CA GLU A 269 -2.73 14.27 7.02
C GLU A 269 -3.70 15.11 7.83
N LEU A 270 -3.17 15.84 8.80
CA LEU A 270 -3.88 16.87 9.54
C LEU A 270 -2.89 17.92 10.05
N ALA A 271 -3.25 19.19 9.99
CA ALA A 271 -2.42 20.26 10.50
C ALA A 271 -2.28 20.22 12.03
N LEU A 272 -1.08 20.47 12.53
CA LEU A 272 -0.90 20.76 13.95
C LEU A 272 -1.52 22.14 14.29
N PRO A 273 -2.07 22.32 15.50
CA PRO A 273 -2.54 23.62 15.94
C PRO A 273 -1.39 24.64 16.01
N ASP A 274 -1.59 25.83 15.48
CA ASP A 274 -0.61 26.96 15.51
C ASP A 274 -0.31 27.45 16.92
N THR A 275 -1.10 27.06 17.91
CA THR A 275 -1.07 27.57 19.28
C THR A 275 -0.41 26.62 20.28
N LEU A 276 0.42 25.68 19.80
CA LEU A 276 1.15 24.81 20.71
C LEU A 276 2.16 25.60 21.54
N THR A 277 2.06 25.48 22.84
CA THR A 277 3.01 26.11 23.78
C THR A 277 4.36 25.40 23.72
N PRO A 278 5.48 26.11 23.97
CA PRO A 278 6.77 25.46 24.14
C PRO A 278 6.72 24.31 25.15
N GLY A 279 7.35 23.19 24.82
CA GLY A 279 7.39 21.99 25.65
C GLY A 279 7.23 20.69 24.87
N VAL A 280 7.19 19.58 25.58
CA VAL A 280 7.05 18.25 25.00
C VAL A 280 5.57 17.94 24.79
N HIS A 281 5.25 17.52 23.57
CA HIS A 281 3.92 17.09 23.16
C HIS A 281 3.93 15.61 22.79
N ARG A 282 2.81 14.93 23.07
CA ARG A 282 2.57 13.54 22.66
C ARG A 282 1.46 13.51 21.63
N LEU A 283 1.76 12.95 20.48
CA LEU A 283 0.83 12.71 19.40
C LEU A 283 0.52 11.22 19.32
N GLU A 284 -0.75 10.88 19.31
CA GLU A 284 -1.25 9.52 19.20
C GLU A 284 -2.11 9.42 17.94
N VAL A 285 -1.90 8.36 17.16
CA VAL A 285 -2.65 8.06 15.94
C VAL A 285 -3.36 6.73 16.09
N TYR A 286 -4.60 6.68 15.68
CA TYR A 286 -5.48 5.51 15.70
C TYR A 286 -6.01 5.26 14.31
N SER A 287 -6.10 4.00 13.91
CA SER A 287 -6.75 3.62 12.66
C SER A 287 -7.74 2.49 12.85
N GLU A 288 -8.73 2.44 11.96
CA GLU A 288 -9.65 1.34 11.74
C GLU A 288 -9.67 1.07 10.24
N ASP A 289 -9.24 -0.13 9.82
CA ASP A 289 -9.26 -0.50 8.42
C ASP A 289 -10.66 -0.94 7.96
N GLU A 290 -10.82 -1.12 6.65
CA GLU A 290 -12.09 -1.58 6.04
C GLU A 290 -12.54 -2.97 6.51
N PHE A 291 -11.66 -3.74 7.15
CA PHE A 291 -11.92 -5.08 7.71
C PHE A 291 -12.20 -5.06 9.23
N GLY A 292 -12.21 -3.87 9.85
CA GLY A 292 -12.43 -3.68 11.28
C GLY A 292 -11.24 -3.95 12.17
N GLN A 293 -10.02 -3.99 11.63
CA GLN A 293 -8.80 -4.09 12.42
C GLN A 293 -8.38 -2.71 12.92
N HIS A 294 -7.85 -2.64 14.14
CA HIS A 294 -7.43 -1.40 14.77
C HIS A 294 -5.94 -1.38 15.02
N HIS A 295 -5.30 -0.26 14.67
CA HIS A 295 -3.90 -0.02 14.98
C HIS A 295 -3.75 1.30 15.74
N HIS A 296 -2.66 1.39 16.49
CA HIS A 296 -2.32 2.57 17.28
C HIS A 296 -0.81 2.78 17.29
N SER A 297 -0.39 4.02 17.13
CA SER A 297 1.01 4.43 17.26
C SER A 297 1.10 5.81 17.89
N ALA A 298 2.27 6.16 18.38
CA ALA A 298 2.49 7.47 19.01
C ALA A 298 3.92 7.96 18.79
N ILE A 299 4.07 9.28 18.66
CA ILE A 299 5.35 9.96 18.72
C ILE A 299 5.32 11.05 19.80
N SER A 300 6.51 11.44 20.23
CA SER A 300 6.70 12.65 21.04
C SER A 300 7.57 13.65 20.27
N PHE A 301 7.27 14.93 20.41
CA PHE A 301 8.06 16.02 19.85
C PHE A 301 8.13 17.19 20.83
N GLU A 302 9.12 18.05 20.68
CA GLU A 302 9.29 19.22 21.55
C GLU A 302 9.24 20.50 20.73
N VAL A 303 8.31 21.37 21.10
CA VAL A 303 8.23 22.74 20.56
C VAL A 303 9.15 23.63 21.35
N MET A 304 10.06 24.32 20.66
CA MET A 304 10.99 25.28 21.23
C MET A 304 10.34 26.66 21.30
N PRO A 305 10.76 27.53 22.28
CA PRO A 305 10.30 28.90 22.37
C PRO A 305 10.54 29.74 21.12
#